data_121f561fb1e017002b8546af285dd8a0
#
_entry.id   121f561fb1e017002b8546af285dd8a0
#
_cell.length_a   1.000
_cell.length_b   1.000
_cell.length_c   1.000
_cell.angle_alpha   90.00
_cell.angle_beta   90.00
_cell.angle_gamma   90.00
#
_symmetry.space_group_name_H-M   'P 1'
#
loop_
_entity.id
_entity.type
_entity.pdbx_description
1 polymer ?
#
loop_
_entity_poly.entity_id
_entity_poly.type
_entity_poly.pdbx_seq_one_letter_code
_entity_poly.pdbx_strand_id
1 'polypeptide(L)'
;MNKYLKYFSGTLVSLMLSTSAFAAAEYAVVLKTLSNPFWVDMKKGIEDEAKTLGVSVDIFASPSEGDFQSQLQLFEDLSNKNYKGIAFAPLSSVNLVMPVARAWKKGIYLVNLDEKIDMDNLKKAGGNVEGFVTTDNVAVGAKGASFIIDKLGAEGGEVAIIEGKAGNASGEARRNGATEAFKKASQIKLVASQPADWDRIKALDVATNVLQRNPNIKAIYCANDTMAMGVAQAVANAGKTGKVLVVGTDGIPEARKMVEAGQMTATVAQNPADIGATGLKLMVDAEKSGKVIPLDKAPEFKLVDSILVTQ
;
A
#
# COMPACT_ATOMS: atom_id res chain seq x y z
N MET A 1 70.22 35.75 46.05
CA MET A 1 69.17 36.62 46.65
C MET A 1 68.01 36.68 45.64
N ASN A 2 66.78 36.40 46.08
CA ASN A 2 65.45 36.52 45.45
C ASN A 2 65.13 35.59 44.24
N LYS A 3 64.48 34.58 44.47
CA LYS A 3 63.11 34.04 44.45
C LYS A 3 62.10 34.85 43.59
N TYR A 4 61.60 34.26 42.49
CA TYR A 4 60.20 34.41 42.04
C TYR A 4 59.72 33.11 41.46
N LEU A 5 58.88 32.43 42.21
CA LEU A 5 58.08 31.24 41.84
C LEU A 5 56.81 31.77 41.14
N LYS A 6 56.61 31.47 39.87
CA LYS A 6 55.37 31.74 39.18
C LYS A 6 54.50 30.48 39.11
N TYR A 7 53.40 30.53 39.83
CA TYR A 7 52.32 29.54 39.76
C TYR A 7 51.61 29.64 38.40
N PHE A 8 51.66 28.58 37.62
CA PHE A 8 50.83 28.45 36.41
C PHE A 8 49.60 27.62 36.82
N SER A 9 48.44 28.32 37.03
CA SER A 9 47.15 27.71 37.31
C SER A 9 46.55 27.30 35.98
N GLY A 10 46.67 26.01 35.65
CA GLY A 10 46.06 25.42 34.47
C GLY A 10 44.59 25.11 34.74
N THR A 11 43.71 25.93 34.19
CA THR A 11 42.25 25.66 34.18
C THR A 11 41.95 24.54 33.16
N LEU A 12 41.67 23.35 33.64
CA LEU A 12 41.25 22.21 32.83
C LEU A 12 39.79 22.46 32.41
N VAL A 13 39.56 22.93 31.17
CA VAL A 13 38.23 23.02 30.58
C VAL A 13 37.84 21.61 30.11
N SER A 14 37.04 20.90 30.92
CA SER A 14 36.40 19.63 30.53
C SER A 14 35.38 19.93 29.45
N LEU A 15 35.72 19.65 28.19
CA LEU A 15 34.75 19.60 27.07
C LEU A 15 33.88 18.35 27.26
N MET A 16 32.69 18.54 27.84
CA MET A 16 31.67 17.49 27.81
C MET A 16 31.18 17.35 26.38
N LEU A 17 31.73 16.39 25.63
CA LEU A 17 31.14 15.87 24.40
C LEU A 17 29.83 15.19 24.76
N SER A 18 28.72 15.90 24.63
CA SER A 18 27.38 15.31 24.66
C SER A 18 27.25 14.41 23.44
N THR A 19 27.59 13.13 23.56
CA THR A 19 27.18 12.13 22.58
C THR A 19 25.67 12.02 22.68
N SER A 20 24.95 12.64 21.75
CA SER A 20 23.54 12.35 21.55
C SER A 20 23.47 10.86 21.15
N ALA A 21 23.25 9.98 22.12
CA ALA A 21 22.83 8.65 21.82
C ALA A 21 21.51 8.77 21.05
N PHE A 22 21.51 8.46 19.76
CA PHE A 22 20.26 8.27 19.03
C PHE A 22 19.49 7.19 19.76
N ALA A 23 18.41 7.58 20.43
CA ALA A 23 17.49 6.62 21.03
C ALA A 23 17.01 5.70 19.91
N ALA A 24 17.04 4.37 20.16
CA ALA A 24 16.47 3.42 19.22
C ALA A 24 14.99 3.79 18.96
N ALA A 25 14.54 3.60 17.73
CA ALA A 25 13.16 3.93 17.39
C ALA A 25 12.19 3.09 18.22
N GLU A 26 11.07 3.72 18.59
CA GLU A 26 10.05 3.10 19.46
C GLU A 26 9.15 2.13 18.68
N TYR A 27 8.93 2.44 17.40
CA TYR A 27 8.03 1.69 16.52
C TYR A 27 8.71 1.30 15.23
N ALA A 28 8.23 0.23 14.61
CA ALA A 28 8.65 -0.18 13.27
C ALA A 28 7.46 -0.26 12.33
N VAL A 29 7.72 -0.04 11.03
CA VAL A 29 6.74 -0.27 9.98
C VAL A 29 7.37 -1.09 8.86
N VAL A 30 6.65 -2.12 8.39
CA VAL A 30 7.06 -2.98 7.27
C VAL A 30 6.11 -2.76 6.11
N LEU A 31 6.59 -2.11 5.06
CA LEU A 31 5.88 -1.89 3.80
C LEU A 31 6.19 -3.01 2.79
N LYS A 32 5.39 -3.10 1.70
CA LYS A 32 5.62 -4.12 0.67
C LYS A 32 6.91 -3.86 -0.11
N THR A 33 7.09 -2.62 -0.62
CA THR A 33 8.27 -2.21 -1.40
C THR A 33 8.35 -0.69 -1.48
N LEU A 34 9.49 -0.12 -1.86
CA LEU A 34 9.61 1.31 -2.17
C LEU A 34 9.82 1.56 -3.68
N SER A 35 9.76 0.53 -4.52
CA SER A 35 9.83 0.69 -5.98
C SER A 35 8.51 1.19 -6.59
N ASN A 36 7.38 1.12 -5.86
CA ASN A 36 6.09 1.62 -6.29
C ASN A 36 5.77 2.92 -5.50
N PRO A 37 5.44 4.04 -6.17
CA PRO A 37 5.12 5.33 -5.55
C PRO A 37 4.03 5.28 -4.48
N PHE A 38 3.06 4.38 -4.58
CA PHE A 38 2.04 4.16 -3.55
C PHE A 38 2.64 3.94 -2.16
N TRP A 39 3.68 3.12 -2.06
CA TRP A 39 4.36 2.83 -0.79
C TRP A 39 5.28 3.96 -0.33
N VAL A 40 5.81 4.76 -1.27
CA VAL A 40 6.59 5.97 -0.96
C VAL A 40 5.69 7.02 -0.32
N ASP A 41 4.48 7.21 -0.84
CA ASP A 41 3.49 8.13 -0.26
C ASP A 41 3.01 7.65 1.12
N MET A 42 2.79 6.34 1.29
CA MET A 42 2.47 5.76 2.60
C MET A 42 3.58 6.01 3.62
N LYS A 43 4.84 5.77 3.22
CA LYS A 43 6.03 6.07 4.05
C LYS A 43 6.04 7.53 4.48
N LYS A 44 5.79 8.46 3.57
CA LYS A 44 5.73 9.89 3.87
C LYS A 44 4.64 10.21 4.90
N GLY A 45 3.44 9.66 4.75
CA GLY A 45 2.35 9.84 5.70
C GLY A 45 2.71 9.33 7.11
N ILE A 46 3.39 8.19 7.20
CA ILE A 46 3.89 7.64 8.47
C ILE A 46 4.94 8.58 9.10
N GLU A 47 5.90 9.07 8.31
CA GLU A 47 6.95 9.98 8.80
C GLU A 47 6.39 11.32 9.29
N ASP A 48 5.40 11.86 8.61
CA ASP A 48 4.76 13.12 8.99
C ASP A 48 3.89 12.94 10.26
N GLU A 49 3.16 11.83 10.37
CA GLU A 49 2.39 11.51 11.59
C GLU A 49 3.31 11.22 12.78
N ALA A 50 4.45 10.55 12.58
CA ALA A 50 5.43 10.32 13.64
C ALA A 50 5.93 11.63 14.25
N LYS A 51 6.19 12.65 13.42
CA LYS A 51 6.55 14.02 13.88
C LYS A 51 5.42 14.64 14.67
N THR A 52 4.17 14.49 14.20
CA THR A 52 2.98 15.04 14.87
C THR A 52 2.76 14.41 16.24
N LEU A 53 2.97 13.11 16.36
CA LEU A 53 2.83 12.34 17.60
C LEU A 53 4.04 12.47 18.53
N GLY A 54 5.18 13.01 18.04
CA GLY A 54 6.43 13.10 18.78
C GLY A 54 7.07 11.77 19.09
N VAL A 55 6.91 10.77 18.20
CA VAL A 55 7.46 9.41 18.35
C VAL A 55 8.51 9.12 17.27
N SER A 56 9.37 8.14 17.54
CA SER A 56 10.37 7.67 16.58
C SER A 56 9.90 6.38 15.90
N VAL A 57 10.06 6.31 14.57
CA VAL A 57 9.64 5.17 13.75
C VAL A 57 10.72 4.78 12.76
N ASP A 58 11.06 3.49 12.70
CA ASP A 58 11.89 2.91 11.63
C ASP A 58 10.98 2.30 10.55
N ILE A 59 11.22 2.64 9.29
CA ILE A 59 10.40 2.16 8.17
C ILE A 59 11.24 1.28 7.26
N PHE A 60 10.79 0.06 7.06
CA PHE A 60 11.42 -0.97 6.26
C PHE A 60 10.50 -1.41 5.12
N ALA A 61 11.09 -1.99 4.07
CA ALA A 61 10.33 -2.55 2.96
C ALA A 61 11.08 -3.73 2.34
N SER A 62 10.33 -4.64 1.72
CA SER A 62 10.92 -5.72 0.93
C SER A 62 11.49 -5.19 -0.39
N PRO A 63 12.45 -5.88 -1.02
CA PRO A 63 13.00 -5.46 -2.32
C PRO A 63 11.95 -5.38 -3.42
N SER A 64 10.94 -6.27 -3.39
CA SER A 64 9.83 -6.31 -4.36
C SER A 64 8.56 -6.89 -3.76
N GLU A 65 7.42 -6.70 -4.42
CA GLU A 65 6.13 -7.30 -4.04
C GLU A 65 6.07 -8.83 -4.26
N GLY A 66 7.12 -9.44 -4.76
CA GLY A 66 7.25 -10.90 -4.94
C GLY A 66 8.14 -11.58 -3.91
N ASP A 67 8.88 -10.82 -3.11
CA ASP A 67 9.89 -11.37 -2.20
C ASP A 67 9.33 -11.66 -0.81
N PHE A 68 8.51 -12.71 -0.74
CA PHE A 68 7.86 -13.17 0.50
C PHE A 68 8.88 -13.58 1.57
N GLN A 69 10.00 -14.17 1.16
CA GLN A 69 11.01 -14.65 2.09
C GLN A 69 11.73 -13.49 2.78
N SER A 70 12.12 -12.46 2.02
CA SER A 70 12.73 -11.27 2.61
C SER A 70 11.77 -10.54 3.57
N GLN A 71 10.47 -10.45 3.25
CA GLN A 71 9.52 -9.84 4.18
C GLN A 71 9.33 -10.66 5.44
N LEU A 72 9.26 -11.99 5.32
CA LEU A 72 9.15 -12.89 6.46
C LEU A 72 10.35 -12.70 7.41
N GLN A 73 11.57 -12.80 6.87
CA GLN A 73 12.80 -12.65 7.66
C GLN A 73 12.88 -11.27 8.31
N LEU A 74 12.59 -10.22 7.56
CA LEU A 74 12.56 -8.85 8.05
C LEU A 74 11.60 -8.70 9.25
N PHE A 75 10.37 -9.20 9.13
CA PHE A 75 9.38 -9.11 10.20
C PHE A 75 9.82 -9.91 11.45
N GLU A 76 10.40 -11.10 11.26
CA GLU A 76 10.94 -11.92 12.37
C GLU A 76 12.09 -11.20 13.08
N ASP A 77 13.02 -10.61 12.33
CA ASP A 77 14.14 -9.85 12.89
C ASP A 77 13.66 -8.66 13.72
N LEU A 78 12.67 -7.90 13.21
CA LEU A 78 12.09 -6.76 13.91
C LEU A 78 11.33 -7.20 15.18
N SER A 79 10.63 -8.34 15.14
CA SER A 79 9.92 -8.90 16.28
C SER A 79 10.85 -9.37 17.42
N ASN A 80 12.16 -9.46 17.17
CA ASN A 80 13.19 -9.78 18.16
C ASN A 80 13.92 -8.54 18.68
N LYS A 81 13.60 -7.34 18.17
CA LYS A 81 14.09 -6.06 18.67
C LYS A 81 13.12 -5.49 19.71
N ASN A 82 13.53 -4.39 20.35
CA ASN A 82 12.75 -3.76 21.42
C ASN A 82 11.73 -2.73 20.91
N TYR A 83 11.07 -2.98 19.76
CA TYR A 83 9.97 -2.15 19.31
C TYR A 83 8.74 -2.37 20.18
N LYS A 84 8.07 -1.29 20.56
CA LYS A 84 6.79 -1.32 21.28
C LYS A 84 5.67 -1.83 20.38
N GLY A 85 5.71 -1.43 19.10
CA GLY A 85 4.71 -1.81 18.10
C GLY A 85 5.31 -1.96 16.71
N ILE A 86 4.65 -2.78 15.88
CA ILE A 86 5.00 -3.01 14.48
C ILE A 86 3.73 -2.88 13.62
N ALA A 87 3.68 -1.88 12.73
CA ALA A 87 2.69 -1.83 11.67
C ALA A 87 3.22 -2.54 10.42
N PHE A 88 2.36 -3.22 9.67
CA PHE A 88 2.82 -4.02 8.53
C PHE A 88 1.79 -4.13 7.42
N ALA A 89 2.26 -4.07 6.17
CA ALA A 89 1.51 -4.37 4.96
C ALA A 89 2.03 -5.70 4.39
N PRO A 90 1.32 -6.84 4.58
CA PRO A 90 1.82 -8.13 4.15
C PRO A 90 1.80 -8.26 2.62
N LEU A 91 2.75 -9.02 2.05
CA LEU A 91 2.79 -9.31 0.61
C LEU A 91 1.67 -10.23 0.15
N SER A 92 1.12 -11.02 1.05
CA SER A 92 -0.12 -11.79 0.87
C SER A 92 -0.85 -11.93 2.19
N SER A 93 -2.11 -12.35 2.15
CA SER A 93 -2.91 -12.54 3.37
C SER A 93 -2.32 -13.56 4.35
N VAL A 94 -1.43 -14.45 3.91
CA VAL A 94 -0.95 -15.58 4.73
C VAL A 94 0.54 -15.55 5.11
N ASN A 95 1.39 -14.81 4.36
CA ASN A 95 2.85 -14.90 4.54
C ASN A 95 3.36 -14.47 5.92
N LEU A 96 2.66 -13.57 6.62
CA LEU A 96 3.04 -13.09 7.94
C LEU A 96 2.19 -13.64 9.09
N VAL A 97 1.25 -14.56 8.85
CA VAL A 97 0.35 -15.09 9.89
C VAL A 97 1.12 -15.62 11.11
N MET A 98 2.09 -16.49 10.89
CA MET A 98 2.83 -17.10 11.98
C MET A 98 3.75 -16.13 12.74
N PRO A 99 4.55 -15.27 12.08
CA PRO A 99 5.38 -14.30 12.79
C PRO A 99 4.56 -13.23 13.51
N VAL A 100 3.43 -12.78 12.95
CA VAL A 100 2.50 -11.85 13.61
C VAL A 100 1.91 -12.48 14.87
N ALA A 101 1.47 -13.75 14.82
CA ALA A 101 1.00 -14.45 16.00
C ALA A 101 2.06 -14.56 17.10
N ARG A 102 3.33 -14.82 16.72
CA ARG A 102 4.44 -14.85 17.71
C ARG A 102 4.72 -13.48 18.29
N ALA A 103 4.69 -12.41 17.48
CA ALA A 103 4.90 -11.04 17.93
C ALA A 103 3.79 -10.59 18.91
N TRP A 104 2.52 -10.91 18.59
CA TRP A 104 1.40 -10.65 19.48
C TRP A 104 1.57 -11.31 20.87
N LYS A 105 2.01 -12.57 20.91
CA LYS A 105 2.29 -13.31 22.16
C LYS A 105 3.42 -12.69 23.00
N LYS A 106 4.31 -11.92 22.37
CA LYS A 106 5.35 -11.14 23.06
C LYS A 106 4.83 -9.80 23.60
N GLY A 107 3.59 -9.45 23.35
CA GLY A 107 3.00 -8.18 23.79
C GLY A 107 3.33 -6.99 22.89
N ILE A 108 3.76 -7.24 21.65
CA ILE A 108 4.00 -6.18 20.65
C ILE A 108 2.66 -5.71 20.10
N TYR A 109 2.43 -4.39 20.06
CA TYR A 109 1.24 -3.79 19.46
C TYR A 109 1.32 -3.88 17.94
N LEU A 110 0.34 -4.49 17.30
CA LEU A 110 0.39 -4.84 15.88
C LEU A 110 -0.76 -4.17 15.11
N VAL A 111 -0.44 -3.50 14.03
CA VAL A 111 -1.44 -2.90 13.12
C VAL A 111 -1.22 -3.38 11.70
N ASN A 112 -2.28 -3.89 11.08
CA ASN A 112 -2.26 -4.33 9.68
C ASN A 112 -2.62 -3.14 8.77
N LEU A 113 -1.85 -2.95 7.69
CA LEU A 113 -2.03 -1.88 6.71
C LEU A 113 -2.34 -2.45 5.33
N ASP A 114 -3.21 -1.77 4.58
CA ASP A 114 -3.52 -1.95 3.17
C ASP A 114 -3.99 -3.37 2.79
N GLU A 115 -3.12 -4.35 2.79
CA GLU A 115 -3.43 -5.75 2.46
C GLU A 115 -3.88 -6.51 3.71
N LYS A 116 -5.06 -7.09 3.66
CA LYS A 116 -5.64 -7.78 4.81
C LYS A 116 -4.92 -9.09 5.11
N ILE A 117 -4.39 -9.23 6.33
CA ILE A 117 -3.93 -10.52 6.83
C ILE A 117 -5.14 -11.47 7.05
N ASP A 118 -4.94 -12.77 6.84
CA ASP A 118 -5.96 -13.79 7.11
C ASP A 118 -6.21 -13.89 8.63
N MET A 119 -7.29 -13.24 9.07
CA MET A 119 -7.65 -13.15 10.47
C MET A 119 -8.07 -14.50 11.08
N ASP A 120 -8.65 -15.39 10.27
CA ASP A 120 -9.08 -16.71 10.74
C ASP A 120 -7.85 -17.58 11.04
N ASN A 121 -6.87 -17.59 10.12
CA ASN A 121 -5.62 -18.28 10.34
C ASN A 121 -4.78 -17.62 11.44
N LEU A 122 -4.79 -16.28 11.56
CA LEU A 122 -4.09 -15.57 12.62
C LEU A 122 -4.67 -15.93 14.01
N LYS A 123 -5.99 -15.97 14.16
CA LYS A 123 -6.65 -16.40 15.40
C LYS A 123 -6.36 -17.86 15.73
N LYS A 124 -6.40 -18.76 14.74
CA LYS A 124 -6.02 -20.18 14.92
C LYS A 124 -4.56 -20.33 15.36
N ALA A 125 -3.65 -19.45 14.90
CA ALA A 125 -2.26 -19.39 15.34
C ALA A 125 -2.09 -18.77 16.73
N GLY A 126 -3.17 -18.26 17.33
CA GLY A 126 -3.18 -17.61 18.64
C GLY A 126 -2.60 -16.21 18.59
N GLY A 127 -2.95 -15.41 17.59
CA GLY A 127 -2.54 -14.02 17.43
C GLY A 127 -3.71 -13.11 17.02
N ASN A 128 -3.52 -11.79 17.20
CA ASN A 128 -4.48 -10.76 16.82
C ASN A 128 -3.72 -9.50 16.39
N VAL A 129 -4.42 -8.47 15.91
CA VAL A 129 -3.90 -7.14 15.60
C VAL A 129 -4.81 -6.08 16.21
N GLU A 130 -4.26 -4.93 16.60
CA GLU A 130 -5.02 -3.81 17.18
C GLU A 130 -6.02 -3.25 16.17
N GLY A 131 -5.62 -3.20 14.90
CA GLY A 131 -6.49 -2.73 13.83
C GLY A 131 -6.02 -3.08 12.44
N PHE A 132 -6.91 -2.83 11.49
CA PHE A 132 -6.66 -2.91 10.06
C PHE A 132 -7.11 -1.61 9.39
N VAL A 133 -6.16 -0.95 8.70
CA VAL A 133 -6.40 0.31 7.99
C VAL A 133 -6.18 0.09 6.50
N THR A 134 -7.18 0.38 5.68
CA THR A 134 -7.16 0.16 4.24
C THR A 134 -8.14 1.07 3.51
N THR A 135 -8.18 1.00 2.18
CA THR A 135 -9.27 1.56 1.36
C THR A 135 -10.35 0.48 1.12
N ASP A 136 -11.60 0.88 0.89
CA ASP A 136 -12.64 -0.05 0.41
C ASP A 136 -12.34 -0.46 -1.03
N ASN A 137 -11.59 -1.54 -1.17
CA ASN A 137 -11.11 -2.02 -2.47
C ASN A 137 -12.23 -2.55 -3.39
N VAL A 138 -13.37 -3.01 -2.84
CA VAL A 138 -14.55 -3.36 -3.65
C VAL A 138 -15.15 -2.09 -4.23
N ALA A 139 -15.33 -1.05 -3.42
CA ALA A 139 -15.84 0.24 -3.87
C ALA A 139 -14.90 0.92 -4.87
N VAL A 140 -13.57 0.78 -4.71
CA VAL A 140 -12.57 1.26 -5.67
C VAL A 140 -12.78 0.63 -7.05
N GLY A 141 -12.85 -0.70 -7.11
CA GLY A 141 -13.09 -1.41 -8.37
C GLY A 141 -14.42 -1.04 -9.01
N ALA A 142 -15.48 -0.99 -8.20
CA ALA A 142 -16.80 -0.56 -8.65
C ALA A 142 -16.80 0.88 -9.18
N LYS A 143 -16.08 1.81 -8.53
CA LYS A 143 -15.99 3.23 -8.95
C LYS A 143 -15.31 3.36 -10.31
N GLY A 144 -14.21 2.65 -10.56
CA GLY A 144 -13.52 2.64 -11.86
C GLY A 144 -14.39 2.05 -12.97
N ALA A 145 -15.08 0.94 -12.69
CA ALA A 145 -15.98 0.31 -13.65
C ALA A 145 -17.22 1.16 -13.92
N SER A 146 -17.84 1.78 -12.91
CA SER A 146 -18.99 2.68 -13.09
C SER A 146 -18.63 3.87 -13.96
N PHE A 147 -17.46 4.47 -13.77
CA PHE A 147 -16.98 5.54 -14.64
C PHE A 147 -16.86 5.07 -16.11
N ILE A 148 -16.36 3.86 -16.36
CA ILE A 148 -16.32 3.29 -17.72
C ILE A 148 -17.73 3.13 -18.29
N ILE A 149 -18.66 2.58 -17.50
CA ILE A 149 -20.06 2.39 -17.91
C ILE A 149 -20.69 3.73 -18.30
N ASP A 150 -20.52 4.76 -17.49
CA ASP A 150 -21.05 6.11 -17.72
C ASP A 150 -20.45 6.73 -19.00
N LYS A 151 -19.15 6.56 -19.23
CA LYS A 151 -18.46 7.06 -20.43
C LYS A 151 -18.88 6.36 -21.71
N LEU A 152 -19.17 5.07 -21.65
CA LEU A 152 -19.66 4.29 -22.79
C LEU A 152 -21.16 4.51 -23.05
N GLY A 153 -21.90 4.96 -22.05
CA GLY A 153 -23.32 5.30 -22.16
C GLY A 153 -24.19 4.13 -22.61
N ALA A 154 -25.27 4.44 -23.32
CA ALA A 154 -26.23 3.43 -23.79
C ALA A 154 -25.66 2.50 -24.87
N GLU A 155 -24.67 2.93 -25.65
CA GLU A 155 -24.01 2.09 -26.66
C GLU A 155 -23.26 0.92 -26.04
N GLY A 156 -22.70 1.13 -24.84
CA GLY A 156 -21.93 0.13 -24.14
C GLY A 156 -20.69 -0.36 -24.90
N GLY A 157 -20.37 -1.64 -24.76
CA GLY A 157 -19.30 -2.26 -25.53
C GLY A 157 -18.51 -3.31 -24.79
N GLU A 158 -17.47 -3.82 -25.43
CA GLU A 158 -16.55 -4.79 -24.87
C GLU A 158 -15.55 -4.11 -23.93
N VAL A 159 -15.36 -4.69 -22.74
CA VAL A 159 -14.43 -4.18 -21.74
C VAL A 159 -13.54 -5.30 -21.20
N ALA A 160 -12.38 -4.95 -20.64
CA ALA A 160 -11.52 -5.89 -19.95
C ALA A 160 -11.09 -5.38 -18.58
N ILE A 161 -10.61 -6.31 -17.75
CA ILE A 161 -9.96 -6.05 -16.46
C ILE A 161 -8.52 -6.57 -16.52
N ILE A 162 -7.57 -5.71 -16.15
CA ILE A 162 -6.21 -6.13 -15.83
C ILE A 162 -6.09 -6.21 -14.31
N GLU A 163 -6.00 -7.46 -13.83
CA GLU A 163 -6.03 -7.77 -12.41
C GLU A 163 -4.67 -7.58 -11.77
N GLY A 164 -4.65 -7.42 -10.44
CA GLY A 164 -3.44 -7.45 -9.66
C GLY A 164 -2.80 -8.83 -9.58
N LYS A 165 -2.07 -9.07 -8.51
CA LYS A 165 -1.46 -10.36 -8.23
C LYS A 165 -2.50 -11.32 -7.65
N ALA A 166 -2.57 -12.53 -8.20
CA ALA A 166 -3.44 -13.59 -7.68
C ALA A 166 -3.13 -13.89 -6.20
N GLY A 167 -4.16 -14.02 -5.37
CA GLY A 167 -4.04 -14.24 -3.93
C GLY A 167 -3.82 -12.96 -3.10
N ASN A 168 -3.76 -11.79 -3.72
CA ASN A 168 -3.84 -10.51 -3.01
C ASN A 168 -5.30 -10.11 -2.77
N ALA A 169 -5.70 -9.96 -1.53
CA ALA A 169 -7.08 -9.63 -1.16
C ALA A 169 -7.53 -8.27 -1.72
N SER A 170 -6.65 -7.27 -1.71
CA SER A 170 -6.92 -5.94 -2.29
C SER A 170 -7.16 -6.00 -3.80
N GLY A 171 -6.31 -6.73 -4.54
CA GLY A 171 -6.46 -6.92 -5.99
C GLY A 171 -7.71 -7.69 -6.37
N GLU A 172 -8.02 -8.76 -5.64
CA GLU A 172 -9.23 -9.55 -5.85
C GLU A 172 -10.50 -8.75 -5.53
N ALA A 173 -10.48 -7.92 -4.47
CA ALA A 173 -11.59 -7.05 -4.13
C ALA A 173 -11.86 -6.02 -5.23
N ARG A 174 -10.83 -5.37 -5.78
CA ARG A 174 -10.95 -4.44 -6.93
C ARG A 174 -11.51 -5.13 -8.16
N ARG A 175 -10.96 -6.30 -8.53
CA ARG A 175 -11.48 -7.12 -9.63
C ARG A 175 -12.95 -7.48 -9.42
N ASN A 176 -13.32 -7.94 -8.23
CA ASN A 176 -14.69 -8.34 -7.91
C ASN A 176 -15.64 -7.16 -7.99
N GLY A 177 -15.27 -6.00 -7.41
CA GLY A 177 -16.06 -4.77 -7.48
C GLY A 177 -16.30 -4.31 -8.92
N ALA A 178 -15.25 -4.31 -9.75
CA ALA A 178 -15.36 -3.96 -11.16
C ALA A 178 -16.22 -4.97 -11.94
N THR A 179 -16.01 -6.28 -11.70
CA THR A 179 -16.76 -7.34 -12.36
C THR A 179 -18.27 -7.24 -12.07
N GLU A 180 -18.63 -7.04 -10.79
CA GLU A 180 -20.04 -6.92 -10.40
C GLU A 180 -20.69 -5.65 -10.96
N ALA A 181 -19.95 -4.54 -11.06
CA ALA A 181 -20.44 -3.34 -11.72
C ALA A 181 -20.69 -3.58 -13.22
N PHE A 182 -19.74 -4.19 -13.93
CA PHE A 182 -19.90 -4.50 -15.34
C PHE A 182 -21.04 -5.50 -15.60
N LYS A 183 -21.22 -6.53 -14.79
CA LYS A 183 -22.33 -7.50 -14.91
C LYS A 183 -23.71 -6.88 -14.76
N LYS A 184 -23.85 -5.82 -13.95
CA LYS A 184 -25.12 -5.12 -13.73
C LYS A 184 -25.52 -4.24 -14.92
N ALA A 185 -24.58 -3.85 -15.78
CA ALA A 185 -24.80 -3.00 -16.95
C ALA A 185 -24.98 -3.89 -18.20
N SER A 186 -26.22 -4.12 -18.62
CA SER A 186 -26.57 -5.05 -19.71
C SER A 186 -25.92 -4.71 -21.06
N GLN A 187 -25.56 -3.44 -21.27
CA GLN A 187 -24.88 -2.94 -22.48
C GLN A 187 -23.36 -3.21 -22.45
N ILE A 188 -22.81 -3.69 -21.33
CA ILE A 188 -21.38 -3.97 -21.17
C ILE A 188 -21.12 -5.47 -21.31
N LYS A 189 -20.09 -5.82 -22.08
CA LYS A 189 -19.59 -7.19 -22.23
C LYS A 189 -18.16 -7.30 -21.71
N LEU A 190 -17.96 -7.93 -20.56
CA LEU A 190 -16.61 -8.25 -20.05
C LEU A 190 -16.03 -9.41 -20.87
N VAL A 191 -15.01 -9.12 -21.70
CA VAL A 191 -14.41 -10.09 -22.64
C VAL A 191 -13.12 -10.71 -22.13
N ALA A 192 -12.45 -10.07 -21.16
CA ALA A 192 -11.23 -10.58 -20.55
C ALA A 192 -11.06 -10.06 -19.13
N SER A 193 -10.50 -10.91 -18.27
CA SER A 193 -10.00 -10.54 -16.93
C SER A 193 -8.70 -11.32 -16.72
N GLN A 194 -7.55 -10.65 -16.64
CA GLN A 194 -6.24 -11.29 -16.70
C GLN A 194 -5.28 -10.65 -15.69
N PRO A 195 -4.51 -11.47 -14.92
CA PRO A 195 -3.53 -10.96 -13.97
C PRO A 195 -2.28 -10.40 -14.67
N ALA A 196 -1.77 -9.27 -14.13
CA ALA A 196 -0.49 -8.71 -14.54
C ALA A 196 0.42 -8.38 -13.33
N ASP A 197 0.13 -8.94 -12.16
CA ASP A 197 0.99 -9.04 -10.97
C ASP A 197 1.55 -7.71 -10.47
N TRP A 198 0.82 -6.60 -10.66
CA TRP A 198 1.22 -5.22 -10.35
C TRP A 198 2.37 -4.69 -11.22
N ASP A 199 2.77 -5.44 -12.26
CA ASP A 199 3.93 -5.16 -13.12
C ASP A 199 3.53 -4.44 -14.41
N ARG A 200 4.25 -3.35 -14.74
CA ARG A 200 4.01 -2.51 -15.92
C ARG A 200 4.26 -3.24 -17.23
N ILE A 201 5.36 -4.01 -17.28
CA ILE A 201 5.78 -4.70 -18.52
C ILE A 201 4.85 -5.88 -18.79
N LYS A 202 4.53 -6.66 -17.75
CA LYS A 202 3.56 -7.74 -17.86
C LYS A 202 2.18 -7.21 -18.28
N ALA A 203 1.75 -6.07 -17.76
CA ALA A 203 0.49 -5.45 -18.15
C ALA A 203 0.49 -4.98 -19.61
N LEU A 204 1.61 -4.45 -20.11
CA LEU A 204 1.79 -4.14 -21.54
C LEU A 204 1.60 -5.40 -22.42
N ASP A 205 2.23 -6.50 -22.06
CA ASP A 205 2.14 -7.76 -22.82
C ASP A 205 0.73 -8.35 -22.77
N VAL A 206 0.12 -8.41 -21.58
CA VAL A 206 -1.25 -8.89 -21.40
C VAL A 206 -2.24 -8.04 -22.18
N ALA A 207 -2.14 -6.71 -22.10
CA ALA A 207 -3.03 -5.80 -22.81
C ALA A 207 -2.85 -5.90 -24.33
N THR A 208 -1.63 -6.06 -24.82
CA THR A 208 -1.37 -6.29 -26.25
C THR A 208 -2.12 -7.53 -26.74
N ASN A 209 -2.03 -8.64 -26.02
CA ASN A 209 -2.76 -9.87 -26.35
C ASN A 209 -4.30 -9.69 -26.27
N VAL A 210 -4.78 -8.97 -25.26
CA VAL A 210 -6.23 -8.66 -25.10
C VAL A 210 -6.75 -7.84 -26.27
N LEU A 211 -6.01 -6.78 -26.67
CA LEU A 211 -6.37 -5.91 -27.80
C LEU A 211 -6.37 -6.65 -29.15
N GLN A 212 -5.43 -7.60 -29.36
CA GLN A 212 -5.38 -8.41 -30.57
C GLN A 212 -6.55 -9.38 -30.66
N ARG A 213 -6.92 -10.02 -29.56
CA ARG A 213 -8.04 -11.00 -29.52
C ARG A 213 -9.41 -10.33 -29.53
N ASN A 214 -9.50 -9.09 -29.07
CA ASN A 214 -10.74 -8.33 -28.94
C ASN A 214 -10.60 -6.96 -29.65
N PRO A 215 -10.63 -6.93 -30.98
CA PRO A 215 -10.37 -5.68 -31.75
C PRO A 215 -11.42 -4.59 -31.49
N ASN A 216 -12.59 -4.94 -30.98
CA ASN A 216 -13.69 -4.02 -30.70
C ASN A 216 -13.73 -3.52 -29.25
N ILE A 217 -12.73 -3.85 -28.44
CA ILE A 217 -12.68 -3.42 -27.03
C ILE A 217 -12.75 -1.89 -26.92
N LYS A 218 -13.55 -1.42 -25.98
CA LYS A 218 -13.81 0.02 -25.76
C LYS A 218 -13.16 0.56 -24.50
N ALA A 219 -12.92 -0.30 -23.49
CA ALA A 219 -12.31 0.14 -22.24
C ALA A 219 -11.55 -0.98 -21.51
N ILE A 220 -10.56 -0.58 -20.73
CA ILE A 220 -9.78 -1.48 -19.86
C ILE A 220 -9.68 -0.83 -18.48
N TYR A 221 -10.19 -1.54 -17.46
CA TYR A 221 -9.95 -1.22 -16.05
C TYR A 221 -8.71 -1.95 -15.55
N CYS A 222 -7.84 -1.24 -14.84
CA CYS A 222 -6.60 -1.77 -14.26
C CYS A 222 -6.64 -1.65 -12.75
N ALA A 223 -6.33 -2.73 -12.06
CA ALA A 223 -6.37 -2.80 -10.61
C ALA A 223 -5.28 -1.92 -9.92
N ASN A 224 -4.27 -1.42 -10.67
CA ASN A 224 -3.39 -0.33 -10.22
C ASN A 224 -2.87 0.51 -11.39
N ASP A 225 -2.28 1.66 -11.06
CA ASP A 225 -1.76 2.63 -12.04
C ASP A 225 -0.48 2.13 -12.73
N THR A 226 0.38 1.41 -12.02
CA THR A 226 1.60 0.83 -12.62
C THR A 226 1.23 -0.07 -13.81
N MET A 227 0.21 -0.91 -13.69
CA MET A 227 -0.31 -1.71 -14.79
C MET A 227 -1.06 -0.85 -15.83
N ALA A 228 -1.86 0.14 -15.38
CA ALA A 228 -2.59 1.02 -16.29
C ALA A 228 -1.67 1.79 -17.25
N MET A 229 -0.49 2.20 -16.79
CA MET A 229 0.52 2.83 -17.64
C MET A 229 1.05 1.86 -18.71
N GLY A 230 1.24 0.57 -18.37
CA GLY A 230 1.58 -0.48 -19.34
C GLY A 230 0.47 -0.69 -20.37
N VAL A 231 -0.78 -0.72 -19.91
CA VAL A 231 -1.98 -0.82 -20.77
C VAL A 231 -2.10 0.38 -21.70
N ALA A 232 -1.90 1.60 -21.19
CA ALA A 232 -1.93 2.82 -22.02
C ALA A 232 -0.88 2.78 -23.13
N GLN A 233 0.32 2.24 -22.84
CA GLN A 233 1.33 2.01 -23.86
C GLN A 233 0.89 0.96 -24.90
N ALA A 234 0.25 -0.15 -24.49
CA ALA A 234 -0.30 -1.13 -25.43
C ALA A 234 -1.37 -0.53 -26.33
N VAL A 235 -2.25 0.29 -25.77
CA VAL A 235 -3.31 1.02 -26.51
C VAL A 235 -2.68 2.00 -27.51
N ALA A 236 -1.62 2.71 -27.13
CA ALA A 236 -0.87 3.61 -28.01
C ALA A 236 -0.19 2.86 -29.15
N ASN A 237 0.49 1.75 -28.86
CA ASN A 237 1.13 0.90 -29.85
C ASN A 237 0.12 0.32 -30.88
N ALA A 238 -1.12 0.08 -30.44
CA ALA A 238 -2.22 -0.36 -31.32
C ALA A 238 -2.90 0.78 -32.10
N GLY A 239 -2.46 2.05 -31.97
CA GLY A 239 -3.06 3.22 -32.60
C GLY A 239 -4.49 3.53 -32.11
N LYS A 240 -4.81 3.17 -30.84
CA LYS A 240 -6.14 3.28 -30.25
C LYS A 240 -6.23 4.31 -29.12
N THR A 241 -5.20 5.15 -28.91
CA THR A 241 -5.26 6.26 -27.95
C THR A 241 -6.46 7.14 -28.22
N GLY A 242 -7.22 7.48 -27.18
CA GLY A 242 -8.49 8.24 -27.29
C GLY A 242 -9.69 7.43 -27.81
N LYS A 243 -9.48 6.18 -28.27
CA LYS A 243 -10.57 5.27 -28.73
C LYS A 243 -10.85 4.16 -27.70
N VAL A 244 -9.85 3.75 -26.95
CA VAL A 244 -9.98 2.77 -25.86
C VAL A 244 -9.73 3.51 -24.54
N LEU A 245 -10.72 3.49 -23.65
CA LEU A 245 -10.62 4.09 -22.32
C LEU A 245 -9.68 3.25 -21.47
N VAL A 246 -8.73 3.90 -20.77
CA VAL A 246 -7.84 3.25 -19.80
C VAL A 246 -8.07 3.90 -18.44
N VAL A 247 -8.52 3.08 -17.48
CA VAL A 247 -8.82 3.54 -16.11
C VAL A 247 -7.94 2.78 -15.14
N GLY A 248 -7.13 3.52 -14.38
CA GLY A 248 -6.22 3.00 -13.37
C GLY A 248 -6.79 3.04 -11.96
N THR A 249 -5.93 2.72 -11.02
CA THR A 249 -6.19 2.78 -9.58
C THR A 249 -4.89 3.16 -8.87
N ASP A 250 -4.96 3.95 -7.84
CA ASP A 250 -3.99 4.49 -6.88
C ASP A 250 -3.86 6.02 -6.97
N GLY A 251 -3.91 6.61 -8.17
CA GLY A 251 -3.73 8.04 -8.37
C GLY A 251 -2.28 8.50 -8.20
N ILE A 252 -1.31 7.65 -8.57
CA ILE A 252 0.11 8.01 -8.46
C ILE A 252 0.46 9.21 -9.36
N PRO A 253 1.49 10.00 -9.02
CA PRO A 253 1.79 11.25 -9.74
C PRO A 253 2.00 11.07 -11.25
N GLU A 254 2.63 9.98 -11.71
CA GLU A 254 2.83 9.69 -13.14
C GLU A 254 1.49 9.42 -13.83
N ALA A 255 0.61 8.62 -13.23
CA ALA A 255 -0.71 8.33 -13.80
C ALA A 255 -1.60 9.57 -13.89
N ARG A 256 -1.59 10.45 -12.87
CA ARG A 256 -2.30 11.73 -12.92
C ARG A 256 -1.84 12.60 -14.10
N LYS A 257 -0.54 12.69 -14.35
CA LYS A 257 0.02 13.39 -15.53
C LYS A 257 -0.44 12.75 -16.83
N MET A 258 -0.52 11.42 -16.89
CA MET A 258 -1.04 10.72 -18.07
C MET A 258 -2.54 10.96 -18.30
N VAL A 259 -3.32 11.12 -17.22
CA VAL A 259 -4.73 11.53 -17.29
C VAL A 259 -4.83 12.97 -17.82
N GLU A 260 -4.07 13.90 -17.28
CA GLU A 260 -4.00 15.30 -17.75
C GLU A 260 -3.61 15.39 -19.24
N ALA A 261 -2.70 14.52 -19.70
CA ALA A 261 -2.24 14.45 -21.08
C ALA A 261 -3.18 13.67 -22.02
N GLY A 262 -4.28 13.10 -21.51
CA GLY A 262 -5.21 12.28 -22.30
C GLY A 262 -4.67 10.90 -22.72
N GLN A 263 -3.56 10.45 -22.13
CA GLN A 263 -2.98 9.13 -22.38
C GLN A 263 -3.67 8.03 -21.54
N MET A 264 -4.21 8.39 -20.40
CA MET A 264 -5.15 7.61 -19.59
C MET A 264 -6.44 8.41 -19.46
N THR A 265 -7.57 7.72 -19.23
CA THR A 265 -8.89 8.37 -19.13
C THR A 265 -9.18 8.83 -17.70
N ALA A 266 -8.80 8.02 -16.73
CA ALA A 266 -9.01 8.29 -15.31
C ALA A 266 -8.13 7.40 -14.44
N THR A 267 -8.04 7.74 -13.15
CA THR A 267 -7.58 6.84 -12.10
C THR A 267 -8.43 7.00 -10.85
N VAL A 268 -8.71 5.90 -10.14
CA VAL A 268 -9.35 5.93 -8.82
C VAL A 268 -8.26 6.09 -7.79
N ALA A 269 -8.03 7.32 -7.34
CA ALA A 269 -6.97 7.65 -6.41
C ALA A 269 -7.30 7.16 -5.00
N GLN A 270 -6.34 6.49 -4.38
CA GLN A 270 -6.31 6.18 -2.95
C GLN A 270 -5.57 7.28 -2.18
N ASN A 271 -5.56 7.19 -0.87
CA ASN A 271 -4.77 8.05 0.02
C ASN A 271 -3.81 7.21 0.90
N PRO A 272 -2.72 6.67 0.33
CA PRO A 272 -1.79 5.84 1.08
C PRO A 272 -1.12 6.57 2.23
N ALA A 273 -0.90 7.89 2.13
CA ALA A 273 -0.36 8.68 3.22
C ALA A 273 -1.28 8.63 4.45
N ASP A 274 -2.59 8.75 4.26
CA ASP A 274 -3.57 8.69 5.34
C ASP A 274 -3.73 7.27 5.91
N ILE A 275 -3.63 6.23 5.07
CA ILE A 275 -3.58 4.83 5.54
C ILE A 275 -2.40 4.66 6.50
N GLY A 276 -1.22 5.12 6.12
CA GLY A 276 -0.01 5.02 6.93
C GLY A 276 -0.09 5.83 8.22
N ALA A 277 -0.51 7.08 8.12
CA ALA A 277 -0.69 7.98 9.28
C ALA A 277 -1.70 7.43 10.29
N THR A 278 -2.89 7.03 9.80
CA THR A 278 -3.94 6.44 10.63
C THR A 278 -3.46 5.15 11.31
N GLY A 279 -2.72 4.30 10.59
CA GLY A 279 -2.18 3.07 11.15
C GLY A 279 -1.13 3.30 12.24
N LEU A 280 -0.21 4.26 12.05
CA LEU A 280 0.75 4.64 13.07
C LEU A 280 0.04 5.20 14.31
N LYS A 281 -0.91 6.12 14.11
CA LYS A 281 -1.69 6.70 15.20
C LYS A 281 -2.43 5.63 16.00
N LEU A 282 -3.10 4.69 15.34
CA LEU A 282 -3.81 3.59 15.98
C LEU A 282 -2.85 2.73 16.82
N MET A 283 -1.66 2.43 16.30
CA MET A 283 -0.64 1.66 17.02
C MET A 283 -0.13 2.39 18.26
N VAL A 284 0.13 3.69 18.17
CA VAL A 284 0.59 4.52 19.29
C VAL A 284 -0.51 4.67 20.35
N ASP A 285 -1.77 4.85 19.94
CA ASP A 285 -2.90 4.96 20.86
C ASP A 285 -3.15 3.61 21.59
N ALA A 286 -3.00 2.49 20.90
CA ALA A 286 -3.09 1.17 21.50
C ALA A 286 -1.99 0.97 22.57
N GLU A 287 -0.74 1.32 22.26
CA GLU A 287 0.39 1.23 23.22
C GLU A 287 0.13 2.10 24.44
N LYS A 288 -0.32 3.34 24.27
CA LYS A 288 -0.65 4.24 25.37
C LYS A 288 -1.79 3.71 26.24
N SER A 289 -2.69 2.86 25.72
CA SER A 289 -3.73 2.20 26.51
C SER A 289 -3.18 1.16 27.51
N GLY A 290 -1.93 0.71 27.29
CA GLY A 290 -1.22 -0.26 28.13
C GLY A 290 -1.73 -1.69 28.02
N LYS A 291 -2.57 -2.02 27.03
CA LYS A 291 -3.15 -3.35 26.87
C LYS A 291 -3.17 -3.75 25.41
N VAL A 292 -2.51 -4.86 25.09
CA VAL A 292 -2.64 -5.52 23.77
C VAL A 292 -4.06 -6.06 23.63
N ILE A 293 -4.62 -5.95 22.42
CA ILE A 293 -5.99 -6.43 22.14
C ILE A 293 -6.14 -7.92 22.50
N PRO A 294 -7.21 -8.33 23.20
CA PRO A 294 -7.48 -9.73 23.48
C PRO A 294 -7.70 -10.56 22.21
N LEU A 295 -7.40 -11.87 22.29
CA LEU A 295 -7.49 -12.78 21.15
C LEU A 295 -8.90 -12.87 20.54
N ASP A 296 -9.92 -12.83 21.37
CA ASP A 296 -11.34 -12.95 21.01
C ASP A 296 -11.96 -11.62 20.51
N LYS A 297 -11.31 -10.51 20.75
CA LYS A 297 -11.81 -9.19 20.34
C LYS A 297 -11.57 -8.96 18.85
N ALA A 298 -12.53 -8.31 18.18
CA ALA A 298 -12.35 -7.87 16.81
C ALA A 298 -11.37 -6.69 16.73
N PRO A 299 -10.43 -6.66 15.76
CA PRO A 299 -9.60 -5.49 15.49
C PRO A 299 -10.43 -4.25 15.16
N GLU A 300 -9.88 -3.08 15.42
CA GLU A 300 -10.45 -1.84 14.90
C GLU A 300 -10.31 -1.80 13.38
N PHE A 301 -11.39 -1.44 12.66
CA PHE A 301 -11.39 -1.36 11.20
C PHE A 301 -11.56 0.09 10.76
N LYS A 302 -10.59 0.59 9.98
CA LYS A 302 -10.58 1.94 9.44
C LYS A 302 -10.53 1.90 7.92
N LEU A 303 -11.48 2.57 7.29
CA LEU A 303 -11.48 2.80 5.85
C LEU A 303 -11.04 4.22 5.54
N VAL A 304 -10.14 4.33 4.57
CA VAL A 304 -9.71 5.59 3.96
C VAL A 304 -10.38 5.73 2.59
N ASP A 305 -11.00 6.87 2.35
CA ASP A 305 -11.76 7.12 1.13
C ASP A 305 -10.88 7.17 -0.13
N SER A 306 -11.49 6.83 -1.26
CA SER A 306 -10.91 6.98 -2.59
C SER A 306 -11.68 8.00 -3.42
N ILE A 307 -11.00 8.69 -4.34
CA ILE A 307 -11.61 9.66 -5.24
C ILE A 307 -11.33 9.31 -6.70
N LEU A 308 -12.27 9.63 -7.59
CA LEU A 308 -12.05 9.52 -9.03
C LEU A 308 -11.32 10.78 -9.52
N VAL A 309 -10.23 10.58 -10.28
CA VAL A 309 -9.44 11.63 -10.92
C VAL A 309 -9.61 11.50 -12.42
N THR A 310 -10.08 12.57 -13.05
CA THR A 310 -10.29 12.71 -14.50
C THR A 310 -9.59 13.98 -14.99
N GLN A 311 -9.62 14.23 -16.31
CA GLN A 311 -9.26 15.53 -16.88
C GLN A 311 -10.13 16.65 -16.35
#